data_4418740c927311f2b59346ebae99191d
#
_entry.id   4418740c927311f2b59346ebae99191d
#
_cell.length_a   1.000
_cell.length_b   1.000
_cell.length_c   1.000
_cell.angle_alpha   90.00
_cell.angle_beta   90.00
_cell.angle_gamma   90.00
#
_symmetry.space_group_name_H-M   'P 1'
#
loop_
_entity.id
_entity.type
_entity.pdbx_description
1 polymer ?
#
loop_
_entity_poly.entity_id
_entity_poly.type
_entity_poly.pdbx_seq_one_letter_code
_entity_poly.pdbx_strand_id
1 'polypeptide(L)'
;MQSDTTGSLQEFHKILEEAGKKGASDIHYVPKEQLLLRIDGRLVDMTEEWNVSFSMEELIEKLLDKKQQKTFEENGEVEFSCPVFNKRVRVNLFRQSGTCAMSVRLFAEKIPTPQMLGLPESAVQMAGKRRGLILVTGASGSGRTTTMASMIDHIASNYERSILTLEKPAEYLFRSCLLYTSPSPRDGATS
;
A
#
# COMPACT_ATOMS: atom_id res chain seq x y z
N MET A 1 23.02 27.51 0.12
CA MET A 1 22.57 26.64 -0.97
C MET A 1 21.40 25.82 -0.43
N GLN A 2 20.19 26.32 -0.58
CA GLN A 2 18.96 25.56 -0.33
C GLN A 2 18.68 24.83 -1.64
N SER A 3 19.14 23.60 -1.76
CA SER A 3 18.94 22.75 -2.94
C SER A 3 17.66 21.95 -2.76
N ASP A 4 16.73 22.17 -3.64
CA ASP A 4 15.66 21.27 -4.15
C ASP A 4 15.19 20.08 -3.30
N THR A 5 14.92 20.31 -2.06
CA THR A 5 14.32 19.33 -1.13
C THR A 5 12.92 18.85 -1.58
N THR A 6 12.37 19.52 -2.60
CA THR A 6 11.08 19.20 -3.21
C THR A 6 11.21 18.15 -4.33
N GLY A 7 12.40 18.01 -4.91
CA GLY A 7 12.64 17.19 -6.10
C GLY A 7 12.47 15.69 -5.88
N SER A 8 13.16 15.11 -4.88
CA SER A 8 13.18 13.65 -4.65
C SER A 8 11.80 13.07 -4.34
N LEU A 9 10.99 13.76 -3.53
CA LEU A 9 9.63 13.29 -3.23
C LEU A 9 8.70 13.42 -4.44
N GLN A 10 8.86 14.49 -5.26
CA GLN A 10 8.09 14.67 -6.47
C GLN A 10 8.46 13.64 -7.54
N GLU A 11 9.75 13.34 -7.70
CA GLU A 11 10.21 12.30 -8.62
C GLU A 11 9.72 10.92 -8.17
N PHE A 12 9.81 10.59 -6.90
CA PHE A 12 9.24 9.37 -6.35
C PHE A 12 7.74 9.27 -6.62
N HIS A 13 7.00 10.36 -6.44
CA HIS A 13 5.57 10.40 -6.76
C HIS A 13 5.31 10.13 -8.26
N LYS A 14 6.08 10.74 -9.16
CA LYS A 14 5.97 10.50 -10.60
C LYS A 14 6.17 9.02 -10.95
N ILE A 15 7.16 8.38 -10.33
CA ILE A 15 7.41 6.94 -10.49
C ILE A 15 6.20 6.13 -10.03
N LEU A 16 5.61 6.45 -8.87
CA LEU A 16 4.41 5.77 -8.39
C LEU A 16 3.22 5.92 -9.33
N GLU A 17 3.04 7.10 -9.91
CA GLU A 17 1.96 7.34 -10.88
C GLU A 17 2.17 6.54 -12.17
N GLU A 18 3.35 6.60 -12.75
CA GLU A 18 3.67 5.89 -13.98
C GLU A 18 3.61 4.36 -13.78
N ALA A 19 4.13 3.85 -12.66
CA ALA A 19 3.98 2.45 -12.29
C ALA A 19 2.51 2.04 -12.18
N GLY A 20 1.69 2.87 -11.53
CA GLY A 20 0.25 2.64 -11.43
C GLY A 20 -0.46 2.64 -12.80
N LYS A 21 -0.10 3.54 -13.72
CA LYS A 21 -0.63 3.56 -15.10
C LYS A 21 -0.25 2.30 -15.88
N LYS A 22 0.95 1.76 -15.65
CA LYS A 22 1.41 0.49 -16.24
C LYS A 22 0.80 -0.75 -15.56
N GLY A 23 -0.04 -0.58 -14.52
CA GLY A 23 -0.66 -1.70 -13.79
C GLY A 23 0.29 -2.45 -12.88
N ALA A 24 1.37 -1.82 -12.45
CA ALA A 24 2.34 -2.43 -11.55
C ALA A 24 1.74 -2.65 -10.15
N SER A 25 2.00 -3.79 -9.56
CA SER A 25 1.69 -4.10 -8.17
C SER A 25 2.80 -3.73 -7.20
N ASP A 26 4.06 -3.87 -7.65
CA ASP A 26 5.23 -3.59 -6.83
C ASP A 26 6.29 -2.86 -7.66
N ILE A 27 7.10 -2.04 -6.97
CA ILE A 27 8.30 -1.38 -7.50
C ILE A 27 9.46 -1.86 -6.64
N HIS A 28 10.56 -2.28 -7.26
CA HIS A 28 11.81 -2.59 -6.60
C HIS A 28 12.89 -1.64 -7.12
N TYR A 29 13.52 -0.92 -6.23
CA TYR A 29 14.53 0.07 -6.59
C TYR A 29 15.80 -0.13 -5.79
N VAL A 30 16.90 -0.29 -6.52
CA VAL A 30 18.27 -0.28 -5.99
C VAL A 30 19.00 0.87 -6.67
N PRO A 31 19.40 1.92 -5.93
CA PRO A 31 20.03 3.11 -6.50
C PRO A 31 21.24 2.76 -7.36
N LYS A 32 21.33 3.36 -8.55
CA LYS A 32 22.40 3.17 -9.54
C LYS A 32 22.52 1.77 -10.14
N GLU A 33 21.66 0.83 -9.74
CA GLU A 33 21.71 -0.54 -10.23
C GLU A 33 20.45 -0.87 -11.04
N GLN A 34 19.27 -0.84 -10.41
CA GLN A 34 18.06 -1.29 -11.09
C GLN A 34 16.77 -0.66 -10.55
N LEU A 35 15.81 -0.50 -11.45
CA LEU A 35 14.42 -0.21 -11.16
C LEU A 35 13.53 -1.25 -11.85
N LEU A 36 12.88 -2.08 -11.08
CA LEU A 36 12.01 -3.15 -11.59
C LEU A 36 10.57 -2.89 -11.20
N LEU A 37 9.64 -3.10 -12.12
CA LEU A 37 8.20 -3.15 -11.86
C LEU A 37 7.70 -4.59 -11.88
N ARG A 38 6.78 -4.92 -10.98
CA ARG A 38 6.01 -6.16 -11.08
C ARG A 38 4.69 -5.87 -11.77
N ILE A 39 4.51 -6.39 -12.98
CA ILE A 39 3.29 -6.24 -13.79
C ILE A 39 2.77 -7.63 -14.11
N ASP A 40 1.53 -7.95 -13.76
CA ASP A 40 0.91 -9.27 -13.95
C ASP A 40 1.80 -10.44 -13.46
N GLY A 41 2.44 -10.23 -12.30
CA GLY A 41 3.34 -11.20 -11.66
C GLY A 41 4.76 -11.27 -12.26
N ARG A 42 5.03 -10.61 -13.38
CA ARG A 42 6.34 -10.59 -14.05
C ARG A 42 7.14 -9.37 -13.65
N LEU A 43 8.45 -9.52 -13.54
CA LEU A 43 9.36 -8.40 -13.34
C LEU A 43 9.76 -7.79 -14.69
N VAL A 44 9.57 -6.49 -14.83
CA VAL A 44 9.91 -5.68 -16.00
C VAL A 44 10.96 -4.66 -15.59
N ASP A 45 12.07 -4.64 -16.29
CA ASP A 45 13.16 -3.67 -16.06
C ASP A 45 12.82 -2.33 -16.69
N MET A 46 12.91 -1.27 -15.88
CA MET A 46 12.63 0.12 -16.27
C MET A 46 13.85 1.02 -16.07
N THR A 47 15.00 0.45 -15.75
CA THR A 47 16.21 1.19 -15.37
C THR A 47 16.65 2.19 -16.44
N GLU A 48 16.67 1.78 -17.70
CA GLU A 48 17.05 2.66 -18.82
C GLU A 48 15.94 3.63 -19.22
N GLU A 49 14.67 3.21 -19.15
CA GLU A 49 13.52 4.04 -19.53
C GLU A 49 13.27 5.17 -18.51
N TRP A 50 13.44 4.85 -17.23
CA TRP A 50 13.18 5.77 -16.13
C TRP A 50 14.49 6.16 -15.42
N ASN A 51 15.25 7.04 -15.99
CA ASN A 51 16.50 7.52 -15.39
C ASN A 51 16.26 8.22 -14.04
N VAL A 52 16.19 7.41 -12.96
CA VAL A 52 15.85 7.83 -11.60
C VAL A 52 17.06 8.45 -10.92
N SER A 53 16.89 9.66 -10.41
CA SER A 53 17.97 10.46 -9.82
C SER A 53 17.71 10.93 -8.38
N PHE A 54 16.63 10.52 -7.73
CA PHE A 54 16.36 10.96 -6.36
C PHE A 54 17.33 10.39 -5.32
N SER A 55 17.58 11.19 -4.29
CA SER A 55 18.38 10.74 -3.13
C SER A 55 17.54 9.88 -2.20
N MET A 56 18.03 8.67 -1.87
CA MET A 56 17.42 7.81 -0.88
C MET A 56 17.46 8.42 0.52
N GLU A 57 18.51 9.16 0.84
CA GLU A 57 18.67 9.85 2.11
C GLU A 57 17.57 10.90 2.31
N GLU A 58 17.31 11.72 1.28
CA GLU A 58 16.23 12.70 1.32
C GLU A 58 14.85 12.05 1.41
N LEU A 59 14.62 10.92 0.73
CA LEU A 59 13.38 10.19 0.82
C LEU A 59 13.16 9.60 2.23
N ILE A 60 14.20 9.02 2.81
CA ILE A 60 14.16 8.46 4.17
C ILE A 60 13.81 9.56 5.18
N GLU A 61 14.47 10.72 5.10
CA GLU A 61 14.20 11.84 5.98
C GLU A 61 12.74 12.35 5.90
N LYS A 62 12.16 12.32 4.70
CA LYS A 62 10.81 12.83 4.46
C LYS A 62 9.70 11.80 4.72
N LEU A 63 9.96 10.53 4.46
CA LEU A 63 8.96 9.47 4.57
C LEU A 63 8.90 8.84 5.96
N LEU A 64 10.03 8.81 6.69
CA LEU A 64 10.11 8.18 8.00
C LEU A 64 9.90 9.19 9.13
N ASP A 65 9.09 8.82 10.11
CA ASP A 65 9.09 9.50 11.41
C ASP A 65 10.34 9.16 12.23
N LYS A 66 10.56 9.90 13.34
CA LYS A 66 11.76 9.72 14.19
C LYS A 66 11.92 8.31 14.75
N LYS A 67 10.79 7.61 15.05
CA LYS A 67 10.80 6.25 15.57
C LYS A 67 11.21 5.26 14.46
N GLN A 68 10.67 5.46 13.28
CA GLN A 68 10.99 4.65 12.10
C GLN A 68 12.44 4.84 11.65
N GLN A 69 12.94 6.09 11.68
CA GLN A 69 14.36 6.40 11.39
C GLN A 69 15.28 5.64 12.35
N LYS A 70 15.00 5.70 13.65
CA LYS A 70 15.75 4.96 14.65
C LYS A 70 15.72 3.44 14.41
N THR A 71 14.54 2.90 14.11
CA THR A 71 14.39 1.48 13.77
C THR A 71 15.23 1.09 12.56
N PHE A 72 15.23 1.93 11.51
CA PHE A 72 16.03 1.70 10.31
C PHE A 72 17.54 1.79 10.58
N GLU A 73 17.97 2.71 11.44
CA GLU A 73 19.38 2.82 11.85
C GLU A 73 19.85 1.58 12.62
N GLU A 74 19.02 1.09 13.55
CA GLU A 74 19.35 -0.05 14.42
C GLU A 74 19.26 -1.40 13.71
N ASN A 75 18.23 -1.61 12.89
CA ASN A 75 17.93 -2.92 12.30
C ASN A 75 18.35 -3.05 10.82
N GLY A 76 18.65 -1.93 10.15
CA GLY A 76 18.95 -1.91 8.72
C GLY A 76 17.73 -2.11 7.82
N GLU A 77 16.53 -2.25 8.40
CA GLU A 77 15.27 -2.36 7.66
C GLU A 77 14.12 -1.71 8.41
N VAL A 78 13.14 -1.21 7.67
CA VAL A 78 11.88 -0.69 8.20
C VAL A 78 10.77 -0.83 7.17
N GLU A 79 9.63 -1.37 7.62
CA GLU A 79 8.40 -1.46 6.82
C GLU A 79 7.36 -0.49 7.37
N PHE A 80 6.76 0.30 6.51
CA PHE A 80 5.69 1.23 6.87
C PHE A 80 4.70 1.43 5.72
N SER A 81 3.53 1.96 6.03
CA SER A 81 2.55 2.40 5.04
C SER A 81 2.35 3.89 5.18
N CYS A 82 2.39 4.59 4.08
CA CYS A 82 2.16 6.04 4.08
C CYS A 82 1.26 6.44 2.91
N PRO A 83 0.49 7.52 3.08
CA PRO A 83 -0.09 8.21 1.96
C PRO A 83 1.02 8.99 1.25
N VAL A 84 1.19 8.75 -0.04
CA VAL A 84 2.04 9.58 -0.90
C VAL A 84 1.11 10.26 -1.88
N PHE A 85 0.85 11.55 -1.65
CA PHE A 85 -0.20 12.35 -2.30
C PHE A 85 -1.57 11.66 -2.16
N ASN A 86 -2.19 11.19 -3.23
CA ASN A 86 -3.51 10.57 -3.22
C ASN A 86 -3.45 9.03 -3.26
N LYS A 87 -2.25 8.44 -3.20
CA LYS A 87 -2.06 6.99 -3.23
C LYS A 87 -1.60 6.48 -1.87
N ARG A 88 -2.05 5.30 -1.51
CA ARG A 88 -1.49 4.58 -0.38
C ARG A 88 -0.48 3.58 -0.90
N VAL A 89 0.68 3.53 -0.24
CA VAL A 89 1.75 2.61 -0.57
C VAL A 89 2.28 1.95 0.69
N ARG A 90 2.77 0.74 0.56
CA ARG A 90 3.59 0.08 1.57
C ARG A 90 5.02 0.14 1.09
N VAL A 91 5.88 0.70 1.90
CA VAL A 91 7.31 0.84 1.63
C VAL A 91 8.07 -0.05 2.58
N ASN A 92 8.96 -0.87 2.04
CA ASN A 92 10.01 -1.54 2.79
C ASN A 92 11.35 -0.98 2.35
N LEU A 93 12.06 -0.34 3.28
CA LEU A 93 13.42 0.14 3.11
C LEU A 93 14.36 -0.85 3.78
N PHE A 94 15.43 -1.23 3.12
CA PHE A 94 16.41 -2.16 3.66
C PHE A 94 17.82 -1.88 3.13
N ARG A 95 18.84 -2.27 3.90
CA ARG A 95 20.24 -2.17 3.49
C ARG A 95 20.67 -3.44 2.78
N GLN A 96 21.18 -3.28 1.58
CA GLN A 96 21.75 -4.36 0.78
C GLN A 96 23.14 -3.95 0.31
N SER A 97 24.17 -4.72 0.68
CA SER A 97 25.57 -4.49 0.26
C SER A 97 26.06 -3.05 0.49
N GLY A 98 25.63 -2.43 1.59
CA GLY A 98 25.99 -1.04 1.93
C GLY A 98 25.15 0.04 1.25
N THR A 99 24.24 -0.33 0.35
CA THR A 99 23.30 0.59 -0.33
C THR A 99 21.90 0.46 0.30
N CYS A 100 21.18 1.57 0.40
CA CYS A 100 19.77 1.53 0.79
C CYS A 100 18.93 1.18 -0.44
N ALA A 101 18.19 0.10 -0.37
CA ALA A 101 17.24 -0.33 -1.39
C ALA A 101 15.81 -0.18 -0.89
N MET A 102 14.87 -0.16 -1.83
CA MET A 102 13.46 0.07 -1.54
C MET A 102 12.57 -0.90 -2.33
N SER A 103 11.58 -1.47 -1.64
CA SER A 103 10.46 -2.17 -2.27
C SER A 103 9.17 -1.45 -1.93
N VAL A 104 8.39 -1.09 -2.93
CA VAL A 104 7.13 -0.37 -2.76
C VAL A 104 6.00 -1.20 -3.33
N ARG A 105 5.00 -1.50 -2.50
CA ARG A 105 3.74 -2.09 -2.94
C ARG A 105 2.70 -1.01 -3.15
N LEU A 106 2.15 -0.97 -4.34
CA LEU A 106 1.05 -0.08 -4.72
C LEU A 106 -0.28 -0.71 -4.31
N PHE A 107 -1.13 0.05 -3.61
CA PHE A 107 -2.49 -0.37 -3.35
C PHE A 107 -3.45 0.19 -4.39
N ALA A 108 -4.49 -0.56 -4.70
CA ALA A 108 -5.50 -0.12 -5.65
C ALA A 108 -6.18 1.17 -5.17
N GLU A 109 -6.32 2.16 -6.05
CA GLU A 109 -6.96 3.44 -5.73
C GLU A 109 -8.47 3.31 -5.51
N LYS A 110 -9.08 2.36 -6.17
CA LYS A 110 -10.53 2.15 -6.14
C LYS A 110 -10.84 0.75 -5.65
N ILE A 111 -11.78 0.67 -4.74
CA ILE A 111 -12.36 -0.61 -4.34
C ILE A 111 -13.29 -1.05 -5.47
N PRO A 112 -13.08 -2.23 -6.09
CA PRO A 112 -13.98 -2.74 -7.10
C PRO A 112 -15.34 -3.07 -6.48
N THR A 113 -16.42 -2.85 -7.22
CA THR A 113 -17.76 -3.23 -6.76
C THR A 113 -17.91 -4.75 -6.73
N PRO A 114 -18.86 -5.29 -5.92
CA PRO A 114 -19.15 -6.73 -5.92
C PRO A 114 -19.45 -7.29 -7.31
N GLN A 115 -20.13 -6.52 -8.16
CA GLN A 115 -20.48 -6.89 -9.54
C GLN A 115 -19.23 -6.98 -10.42
N MET A 116 -18.27 -6.04 -10.30
CA MET A 116 -17.00 -6.07 -11.02
C MET A 116 -16.15 -7.29 -10.64
N LEU A 117 -16.28 -7.78 -9.41
CA LEU A 117 -15.60 -8.99 -8.94
C LEU A 117 -16.37 -10.28 -9.29
N GLY A 118 -17.55 -10.19 -9.89
CA GLY A 118 -18.39 -11.35 -10.18
C GLY A 118 -18.91 -12.07 -8.92
N LEU A 119 -19.04 -11.35 -7.79
CA LEU A 119 -19.55 -11.94 -6.56
C LEU A 119 -21.02 -12.31 -6.72
N PRO A 120 -21.43 -13.52 -6.28
CA PRO A 120 -22.84 -13.91 -6.31
C PRO A 120 -23.71 -12.97 -5.49
N GLU A 121 -24.90 -12.66 -5.97
CA GLU A 121 -25.89 -11.80 -5.27
C GLU A 121 -26.14 -12.29 -3.83
N SER A 122 -26.20 -13.60 -3.61
CA SER A 122 -26.35 -14.21 -2.28
C SER A 122 -25.23 -13.85 -1.32
N ALA A 123 -23.98 -13.75 -1.80
CA ALA A 123 -22.83 -13.34 -0.98
C ALA A 123 -22.94 -11.85 -0.58
N VAL A 124 -23.36 -11.01 -1.53
CA VAL A 124 -23.58 -9.58 -1.27
C VAL A 124 -24.70 -9.37 -0.25
N GLN A 125 -25.82 -10.09 -0.40
CA GLN A 125 -26.93 -10.04 0.56
C GLN A 125 -26.55 -10.55 1.96
N MET A 126 -25.68 -11.55 2.07
CA MET A 126 -25.16 -12.01 3.37
C MET A 126 -24.37 -10.90 4.06
N ALA A 127 -23.59 -10.11 3.35
CA ALA A 127 -22.85 -8.97 3.93
C ALA A 127 -23.79 -7.93 4.55
N GLY A 128 -25.02 -7.77 4.03
CA GLY A 128 -26.06 -6.88 4.57
C GLY A 128 -26.72 -7.37 5.86
N LYS A 129 -26.51 -8.60 6.34
CA LYS A 129 -27.15 -9.13 7.56
C LYS A 129 -26.62 -8.44 8.83
N ARG A 130 -27.47 -8.31 9.84
CA ARG A 130 -27.12 -7.64 11.11
C ARG A 130 -26.32 -8.49 12.07
N ARG A 131 -26.31 -9.81 11.91
CA ARG A 131 -25.67 -10.77 12.82
C ARG A 131 -25.09 -11.93 12.01
N GLY A 132 -23.99 -12.47 12.48
CA GLY A 132 -23.33 -13.63 11.89
C GLY A 132 -21.83 -13.42 11.76
N LEU A 133 -21.17 -14.42 11.20
CA LEU A 133 -19.75 -14.44 10.86
C LEU A 133 -19.64 -14.78 9.37
N ILE A 134 -18.88 -13.99 8.63
CA ILE A 134 -18.53 -14.28 7.23
C ILE A 134 -17.02 -14.53 7.19
N LEU A 135 -16.62 -15.69 6.69
CA LEU A 135 -15.21 -16.04 6.48
C LEU A 135 -14.89 -16.03 4.99
N VAL A 136 -13.89 -15.23 4.61
CA VAL A 136 -13.36 -15.21 3.25
C VAL A 136 -12.01 -15.91 3.26
N THR A 137 -11.94 -17.11 2.67
CA THR A 137 -10.77 -17.98 2.68
C THR A 137 -10.24 -18.22 1.28
N GLY A 138 -8.97 -18.56 1.16
CA GLY A 138 -8.32 -18.88 -0.11
C GLY A 138 -6.80 -18.74 -0.04
N ALA A 139 -6.11 -19.12 -1.10
CA ALA A 139 -4.66 -18.98 -1.23
C ALA A 139 -4.21 -17.51 -1.23
N SER A 140 -2.92 -17.24 -1.02
CA SER A 140 -2.36 -15.90 -1.18
C SER A 140 -2.58 -15.43 -2.63
N GLY A 141 -2.96 -14.16 -2.81
CA GLY A 141 -3.25 -13.59 -4.14
C GLY A 141 -4.62 -13.96 -4.74
N SER A 142 -5.46 -14.76 -4.04
CA SER A 142 -6.78 -15.17 -4.55
C SER A 142 -7.87 -14.08 -4.47
N GLY A 143 -7.53 -12.85 -4.04
CA GLY A 143 -8.47 -11.74 -3.95
C GLY A 143 -9.25 -11.63 -2.64
N ARG A 144 -8.84 -12.33 -1.56
CA ARG A 144 -9.53 -12.27 -0.26
C ARG A 144 -9.70 -10.84 0.27
N THR A 145 -8.63 -10.07 0.32
CA THR A 145 -8.65 -8.67 0.79
C THR A 145 -9.54 -7.80 -0.09
N THR A 146 -9.43 -7.97 -1.41
CA THR A 146 -10.25 -7.25 -2.38
C THR A 146 -11.74 -7.57 -2.23
N THR A 147 -12.07 -8.84 -2.01
CA THR A 147 -13.46 -9.29 -1.76
C THR A 147 -14.01 -8.69 -0.47
N MET A 148 -13.24 -8.75 0.63
CA MET A 148 -13.66 -8.14 1.89
C MET A 148 -13.83 -6.63 1.77
N ALA A 149 -12.88 -5.94 1.12
CA ALA A 149 -12.96 -4.51 0.90
C ALA A 149 -14.21 -4.13 0.08
N SER A 150 -14.50 -4.88 -0.98
CA SER A 150 -15.68 -4.69 -1.81
C SER A 150 -16.99 -4.87 -1.01
N MET A 151 -17.06 -5.88 -0.17
CA MET A 151 -18.22 -6.11 0.71
C MET A 151 -18.38 -4.99 1.75
N ILE A 152 -17.28 -4.54 2.36
CA ILE A 152 -17.28 -3.44 3.34
C ILE A 152 -17.73 -2.14 2.69
N ASP A 153 -17.19 -1.81 1.51
CA ASP A 153 -17.56 -0.62 0.77
C ASP A 153 -19.05 -0.66 0.34
N HIS A 154 -19.53 -1.83 -0.05
CA HIS A 154 -20.94 -2.04 -0.34
C HIS A 154 -21.83 -1.82 0.90
N ILE A 155 -21.42 -2.30 2.07
CA ILE A 155 -22.15 -2.05 3.33
C ILE A 155 -22.15 -0.56 3.66
N ALA A 156 -20.97 0.08 3.57
CA ALA A 156 -20.81 1.50 3.88
C ALA A 156 -21.67 2.41 2.96
N SER A 157 -21.82 1.99 1.71
CA SER A 157 -22.57 2.75 0.70
C SER A 157 -24.10 2.54 0.74
N ASN A 158 -24.57 1.39 1.26
CA ASN A 158 -25.99 1.01 1.17
C ASN A 158 -26.70 0.87 2.51
N TYR A 159 -25.94 0.90 3.63
CA TYR A 159 -26.51 0.73 4.97
C TYR A 159 -25.96 1.76 5.94
N GLU A 160 -26.80 2.33 6.77
CA GLU A 160 -26.41 3.21 7.87
C GLU A 160 -25.83 2.39 9.02
N ARG A 161 -24.52 2.08 8.96
CA ARG A 161 -23.84 1.27 9.96
C ARG A 161 -22.47 1.86 10.32
N SER A 162 -22.13 1.77 11.59
CA SER A 162 -20.75 1.98 12.03
C SER A 162 -19.94 0.73 11.73
N ILE A 163 -18.82 0.89 11.05
CA ILE A 163 -17.94 -0.20 10.64
C ILE A 163 -16.56 0.04 11.26
N LEU A 164 -16.03 -0.98 11.92
CA LEU A 164 -14.67 -1.00 12.44
C LEU A 164 -13.86 -2.05 11.68
N THR A 165 -12.74 -1.64 11.08
CA THR A 165 -11.79 -2.55 10.45
C THR A 165 -10.52 -2.69 11.28
N LEU A 166 -9.99 -3.92 11.36
CA LEU A 166 -8.72 -4.26 11.99
C LEU A 166 -7.85 -4.92 10.93
N GLU A 167 -6.88 -4.18 10.44
CA GLU A 167 -6.06 -4.58 9.29
C GLU A 167 -4.57 -4.39 9.58
N LYS A 168 -3.75 -5.31 9.08
CA LYS A 168 -2.30 -5.19 9.15
C LYS A 168 -1.66 -5.65 7.83
N PRO A 169 -1.21 -4.67 7.03
CA PRO A 169 -1.56 -3.25 6.99
C PRO A 169 -2.95 -3.04 6.37
N ALA A 170 -3.50 -1.83 6.53
CA ALA A 170 -4.68 -1.43 5.79
C ALA A 170 -4.33 -1.23 4.30
N GLU A 171 -4.96 -2.01 3.43
CA GLU A 171 -4.69 -2.00 1.98
C GLU A 171 -5.62 -1.04 1.22
N TYR A 172 -6.83 -0.83 1.73
CA TYR A 172 -7.84 0.03 1.11
C TYR A 172 -8.23 1.21 1.99
N LEU A 173 -8.55 2.33 1.36
CA LEU A 173 -9.13 3.49 2.04
C LEU A 173 -10.62 3.55 1.72
N PHE A 174 -11.44 3.41 2.74
CA PHE A 174 -12.88 3.52 2.62
C PHE A 174 -13.31 4.98 2.75
N ARG A 175 -14.18 5.45 1.85
CA ARG A 175 -14.59 6.86 1.76
C ARG A 175 -15.81 7.22 2.60
N SER A 176 -16.32 6.35 3.44
CA SER A 176 -17.54 6.62 4.20
C SER A 176 -17.26 7.34 5.52
N CYS A 177 -18.09 8.32 5.84
CA CYS A 177 -18.00 9.13 7.06
C CYS A 177 -18.28 8.37 8.37
N LEU A 178 -18.61 7.10 8.33
CA LEU A 178 -18.91 6.26 9.49
C LEU A 178 -17.94 5.09 9.69
N LEU A 179 -16.81 5.11 8.99
CA LEU A 179 -15.78 4.09 9.09
C LEU A 179 -14.68 4.51 10.06
N TYR A 180 -14.43 3.69 11.06
CA TYR A 180 -13.28 3.80 11.94
C TYR A 180 -12.27 2.71 11.56
N THR A 181 -11.09 3.11 11.11
CA THR A 181 -9.94 2.21 10.92
C THR A 181 -9.04 2.31 12.15
N SER A 182 -8.77 1.19 12.81
CA SER A 182 -7.78 1.12 13.88
C SER A 182 -6.61 0.25 13.45
N PRO A 183 -5.35 0.65 13.71
CA PRO A 183 -4.22 -0.25 13.57
C PRO A 183 -4.42 -1.46 14.48
N SER A 184 -3.91 -2.62 14.07
CA SER A 184 -4.00 -3.83 14.88
C SER A 184 -3.34 -3.60 16.26
N PRO A 185 -3.90 -4.12 17.36
CA PRO A 185 -3.27 -4.00 18.69
C PRO A 185 -1.83 -4.53 18.76
N ARG A 186 -1.38 -5.32 17.78
CA ARG A 186 0.00 -5.78 17.67
C ARG A 186 0.99 -4.71 17.18
N ASP A 187 0.50 -3.62 16.62
CA ASP A 187 1.37 -2.53 16.12
C ASP A 187 1.86 -1.61 17.27
N GLY A 188 1.33 -1.78 18.49
CA GLY A 188 1.73 -1.07 19.69
C GLY A 188 2.46 -1.91 20.74
N ALA A 189 2.63 -3.22 20.52
CA ALA A 189 3.21 -4.14 21.49
C ALA A 189 4.62 -4.57 21.07
N THR A 190 5.55 -3.63 21.04
CA THR A 190 6.98 -3.90 21.25
C THR A 190 7.47 -2.87 22.25
N SER A 191 7.38 -3.27 23.51
CA SER A 191 8.12 -2.66 24.62
C SER A 191 9.56 -3.06 24.49
#